data_21df400e4b69ea9f95410422449404d6
#
_entry.id   21df400e4b69ea9f95410422449404d6
#
_cell.length_a   1.000
_cell.length_b   1.000
_cell.length_c   1.000
_cell.angle_alpha   90.00
_cell.angle_beta   90.00
_cell.angle_gamma   90.00
#
_symmetry.space_group_name_H-M   'P 1'
#
loop_
_entity.id
_entity.type
_entity.pdbx_description
1 polymer ?
#
loop_
_entity_poly.entity_id
_entity_poly.type
_entity_poly.pdbx_seq_one_letter_code
_entity_poly.pdbx_strand_id
1 'polypeptide(L)'
;MRSHSRFATAGRVFAATVAVVALTAVAVSLHSVSAQASTQGDQIAAVAASQKGVAYCDGGGGIHGPSYGGVDEPGCGPGTPGFDCMSLVQYAVYQVTGIALPGDGSQLPGVGTIIPAADTAALLPGDAVFWGGGGLDSYVHSGIYAGNGEVWDAISAGNPVQEHSMAYLRTVYSYDGAIRFWTPPAPSLGGLPGPVVGMAATPDGKGYWLADAAGGVSTHGSAVSYGSMAGRPLNAPIAHIVATPDGKGYWLVASDGGIFAFGDATFRGSMGSTRLNQPVVGIAADDATGGYWEVATDGGIFAFGAPYFGSTGSLALNQPVNGMTPTAEDRGYLLVASDGGTFAFGKAAFHGSTGDLPLNAPIVGLAADSASGGYWLVAADGGIFAFDAAFYGAD
;
A
#
# COMPACT_ATOMS: atom_id res chain seq x y z
N MET A 1 92.86 -42.07 5.04
CA MET A 1 93.47 -41.12 6.01
C MET A 1 92.41 -40.07 6.37
N ARG A 2 92.08 -40.04 7.67
CA ARG A 2 91.51 -38.93 8.47
C ARG A 2 90.40 -38.02 7.81
N SER A 3 89.15 -38.24 8.12
CA SER A 3 88.42 -37.73 9.31
C SER A 3 88.40 -36.21 9.44
N HIS A 4 87.24 -35.63 9.38
CA HIS A 4 86.76 -34.77 10.44
C HIS A 4 85.26 -34.50 10.27
N SER A 5 84.52 -35.00 11.20
CA SER A 5 83.11 -34.65 11.49
C SER A 5 83.01 -33.25 12.00
N ARG A 6 81.97 -32.50 11.59
CA ARG A 6 81.48 -31.40 12.37
C ARG A 6 79.99 -31.55 12.54
N PHE A 7 79.59 -31.71 13.77
CA PHE A 7 78.25 -31.63 14.24
C PHE A 7 77.71 -30.17 14.04
N ALA A 8 76.58 -30.04 13.40
CA ALA A 8 75.79 -28.76 13.42
C ALA A 8 74.46 -29.00 14.14
N THR A 9 74.35 -28.37 15.26
CA THR A 9 73.22 -28.36 16.19
C THR A 9 71.98 -27.78 15.52
N ALA A 10 70.90 -28.55 15.42
CA ALA A 10 69.58 -28.05 14.93
C ALA A 10 68.87 -27.25 16.03
N GLY A 11 68.85 -25.95 15.88
CA GLY A 11 68.01 -25.06 16.67
C GLY A 11 66.59 -25.15 16.19
N ARG A 12 65.73 -25.70 17.02
CA ARG A 12 64.26 -25.60 16.79
C ARG A 12 63.78 -24.19 17.06
N VAL A 13 63.39 -23.49 16.01
CA VAL A 13 62.62 -22.24 16.12
C VAL A 13 61.14 -22.63 16.23
N PHE A 14 60.54 -22.40 17.39
CA PHE A 14 59.10 -22.45 17.56
C PHE A 14 58.51 -21.23 16.90
N ALA A 15 57.84 -21.38 15.74
CA ALA A 15 57.01 -20.37 15.17
C ALA A 15 55.65 -20.35 15.93
N ALA A 16 55.46 -19.35 16.76
CA ALA A 16 54.17 -19.08 17.37
C ALA A 16 53.23 -18.51 16.31
N THR A 17 52.26 -19.32 15.88
CA THR A 17 51.20 -18.87 14.98
C THR A 17 50.23 -18.03 15.79
N VAL A 18 50.31 -16.73 15.64
CA VAL A 18 49.30 -15.79 16.15
C VAL A 18 48.08 -15.90 15.22
N ALA A 19 47.02 -16.55 15.68
CA ALA A 19 45.72 -16.52 15.01
C ALA A 19 45.10 -15.16 15.19
N VAL A 20 45.13 -14.34 14.14
CA VAL A 20 44.35 -13.10 14.07
C VAL A 20 42.91 -13.49 13.81
N VAL A 21 42.09 -13.49 14.85
CA VAL A 21 40.65 -13.58 14.73
C VAL A 21 40.17 -12.23 14.15
N ALA A 22 39.92 -12.22 12.85
CA ALA A 22 39.24 -11.07 12.22
C ALA A 22 37.81 -11.05 12.73
N LEU A 23 37.50 -10.15 13.68
CA LEU A 23 36.13 -9.75 13.98
C LEU A 23 35.60 -8.99 12.75
N THR A 24 34.84 -9.66 11.92
CA THR A 24 33.98 -9.00 10.95
C THR A 24 32.88 -8.27 11.74
N ALA A 25 33.04 -6.97 11.93
CA ALA A 25 31.97 -6.10 12.38
C ALA A 25 30.88 -6.13 11.28
N VAL A 26 29.81 -6.86 11.51
CA VAL A 26 28.57 -6.70 10.74
C VAL A 26 28.06 -5.31 11.09
N ALA A 27 28.32 -4.35 10.20
CA ALA A 27 27.66 -3.07 10.25
C ALA A 27 26.18 -3.29 9.98
N VAL A 28 25.40 -3.44 11.04
CA VAL A 28 23.96 -3.31 10.97
C VAL A 28 23.70 -1.84 10.63
N SER A 29 23.47 -1.56 9.35
CA SER A 29 22.94 -0.28 8.92
C SER A 29 21.56 -0.15 9.55
N LEU A 30 21.49 0.53 10.68
CA LEU A 30 20.25 1.07 11.22
C LEU A 30 19.79 2.13 10.22
N HIS A 31 19.03 1.70 9.22
CA HIS A 31 18.18 2.62 8.50
C HIS A 31 17.22 3.16 9.55
N SER A 32 17.38 4.42 9.90
CA SER A 32 16.39 5.16 10.66
C SER A 32 15.12 5.16 9.80
N VAL A 33 14.24 4.19 10.01
CA VAL A 33 12.85 4.31 9.65
C VAL A 33 12.39 5.53 10.42
N SER A 34 12.22 6.66 9.75
CA SER A 34 11.52 7.79 10.34
C SER A 34 10.15 7.25 10.72
N ALA A 35 9.92 7.06 12.01
CA ALA A 35 8.60 6.71 12.52
C ALA A 35 7.67 7.81 12.04
N GLN A 36 6.86 7.54 11.04
CA GLN A 36 5.80 8.43 10.61
C GLN A 36 4.90 8.59 11.82
N ALA A 37 4.67 9.83 12.24
CA ALA A 37 3.82 10.08 13.40
C ALA A 37 2.48 9.38 13.17
N SER A 38 2.09 8.49 14.10
CA SER A 38 0.83 7.78 14.03
C SER A 38 -0.32 8.79 13.94
N THR A 39 -1.29 8.54 13.05
CA THR A 39 -2.47 9.40 12.96
C THR A 39 -3.28 9.35 14.25
N GLN A 40 -4.16 10.33 14.50
CA GLN A 40 -5.10 10.25 15.61
C GLN A 40 -5.92 8.95 15.58
N GLY A 41 -6.31 8.50 14.38
CA GLY A 41 -7.02 7.23 14.23
C GLY A 41 -6.19 6.04 14.66
N ASP A 42 -4.92 5.96 14.25
CA ASP A 42 -4.02 4.88 14.71
C ASP A 42 -3.84 4.90 16.24
N GLN A 43 -3.77 6.10 16.84
CA GLN A 43 -3.67 6.26 18.29
C GLN A 43 -4.95 5.81 19.00
N ILE A 44 -6.15 6.12 18.47
CA ILE A 44 -7.43 5.64 19.01
C ILE A 44 -7.49 4.12 18.97
N ALA A 45 -7.14 3.51 17.83
CA ALA A 45 -7.09 2.05 17.71
C ALA A 45 -6.08 1.42 18.68
N ALA A 46 -4.90 2.04 18.87
CA ALA A 46 -3.90 1.58 19.83
C ALA A 46 -4.37 1.70 21.29
N VAL A 47 -5.12 2.75 21.63
CA VAL A 47 -5.72 2.89 22.98
C VAL A 47 -6.74 1.78 23.22
N ALA A 48 -7.63 1.49 22.26
CA ALA A 48 -8.58 0.37 22.38
C ALA A 48 -7.83 -0.97 22.52
N ALA A 49 -6.80 -1.21 21.70
CA ALA A 49 -5.94 -2.40 21.76
C ALA A 49 -5.24 -2.58 23.12
N SER A 50 -4.85 -1.47 23.78
CA SER A 50 -4.21 -1.49 25.10
C SER A 50 -5.14 -2.00 26.21
N GLN A 51 -6.45 -2.04 25.97
CA GLN A 51 -7.46 -2.56 26.89
C GLN A 51 -7.73 -4.06 26.71
N LYS A 52 -7.00 -4.75 25.84
CA LYS A 52 -7.12 -6.20 25.65
C LYS A 52 -7.09 -6.96 26.97
N GLY A 53 -8.10 -7.80 27.16
CA GLY A 53 -8.23 -8.62 28.37
C GLY A 53 -8.96 -7.93 29.53
N VAL A 54 -9.30 -6.64 29.43
CA VAL A 54 -10.17 -5.97 30.41
C VAL A 54 -11.57 -6.55 30.30
N ALA A 55 -12.21 -6.82 31.43
CA ALA A 55 -13.51 -7.47 31.50
C ALA A 55 -14.60 -6.68 30.76
N TYR A 56 -15.60 -7.39 30.23
CA TYR A 56 -16.88 -6.77 29.85
C TYR A 56 -17.66 -6.47 31.16
N CYS A 57 -18.22 -5.26 31.25
CA CYS A 57 -19.10 -4.85 32.31
C CYS A 57 -20.26 -4.03 31.74
N ASP A 58 -21.49 -4.55 31.84
CA ASP A 58 -22.67 -3.82 31.38
C ASP A 58 -22.86 -2.50 32.17
N GLY A 59 -22.96 -1.38 31.44
CA GLY A 59 -22.96 -0.03 32.00
C GLY A 59 -21.65 0.38 32.69
N GLY A 60 -20.59 -0.43 32.60
CA GLY A 60 -19.27 -0.13 33.16
C GLY A 60 -18.38 0.64 32.18
N GLY A 61 -17.36 1.30 32.69
CA GLY A 61 -16.39 2.08 31.93
C GLY A 61 -16.83 3.51 31.65
N GLY A 62 -16.04 4.22 30.84
CA GLY A 62 -16.26 5.60 30.44
C GLY A 62 -14.95 6.29 30.13
N ILE A 63 -14.98 7.61 29.89
CA ILE A 63 -13.82 8.41 29.46
C ILE A 63 -12.61 8.35 30.41
N HIS A 64 -12.81 7.92 31.69
CA HIS A 64 -11.75 7.80 32.70
C HIS A 64 -11.19 6.38 32.81
N GLY A 65 -11.69 5.42 32.06
CA GLY A 65 -11.25 4.04 32.06
C GLY A 65 -12.32 3.03 32.53
N PRO A 66 -11.92 1.77 32.75
CA PRO A 66 -12.83 0.73 33.15
C PRO A 66 -13.44 1.00 34.55
N SER A 67 -14.73 0.72 34.71
CA SER A 67 -15.43 0.83 35.97
C SER A 67 -16.47 -0.29 36.16
N TYR A 68 -17.02 -0.42 37.38
CA TYR A 68 -18.10 -1.35 37.67
C TYR A 68 -19.44 -0.71 37.30
N GLY A 69 -20.22 -1.38 36.45
CA GLY A 69 -21.51 -0.88 35.96
C GLY A 69 -22.69 -1.03 36.95
N GLY A 70 -22.46 -1.64 38.11
CA GLY A 70 -23.51 -1.84 39.12
C GLY A 70 -24.23 -3.18 39.04
N VAL A 71 -23.90 -4.02 38.03
CA VAL A 71 -24.46 -5.35 37.81
C VAL A 71 -23.35 -6.39 37.94
N ASP A 72 -23.53 -7.38 38.82
CA ASP A 72 -22.61 -8.52 38.93
C ASP A 72 -22.89 -9.51 37.77
N GLU A 73 -21.87 -9.73 36.95
CA GLU A 73 -21.93 -10.64 35.82
C GLU A 73 -20.59 -11.38 35.63
N PRO A 74 -20.53 -12.43 34.80
CA PRO A 74 -19.30 -13.20 34.58
C PRO A 74 -18.13 -12.32 34.19
N GLY A 75 -17.12 -12.21 35.05
CA GLY A 75 -15.91 -11.42 34.85
C GLY A 75 -15.99 -9.96 35.31
N CYS A 76 -17.18 -9.45 35.71
CA CYS A 76 -17.38 -8.10 36.22
C CYS A 76 -17.95 -8.11 37.64
N GLY A 77 -17.45 -7.21 38.47
CA GLY A 77 -17.90 -7.01 39.86
C GLY A 77 -17.19 -5.83 40.52
N PRO A 78 -17.50 -5.49 41.79
CA PRO A 78 -16.90 -4.31 42.44
C PRO A 78 -15.37 -4.30 42.47
N GLY A 79 -14.73 -5.48 42.40
CA GLY A 79 -13.26 -5.63 42.33
C GLY A 79 -12.69 -5.90 40.94
N THR A 80 -13.51 -5.98 39.92
CA THR A 80 -13.13 -6.32 38.55
C THR A 80 -13.80 -5.35 37.57
N PRO A 81 -13.32 -4.09 37.51
CA PRO A 81 -13.90 -3.08 36.60
C PRO A 81 -13.67 -3.45 35.14
N GLY A 82 -14.59 -3.02 34.28
CA GLY A 82 -14.54 -3.31 32.86
C GLY A 82 -15.15 -2.22 32.01
N PHE A 83 -15.38 -2.55 30.73
CA PHE A 83 -16.06 -1.73 29.74
C PHE A 83 -17.28 -2.46 29.21
N ASP A 84 -18.36 -1.72 28.91
CA ASP A 84 -19.29 -2.13 27.89
C ASP A 84 -18.78 -1.74 26.49
N CYS A 85 -19.53 -2.08 25.45
CA CYS A 85 -19.09 -1.83 24.06
C CYS A 85 -18.92 -0.33 23.77
N MET A 86 -19.84 0.53 24.25
CA MET A 86 -19.79 1.97 23.98
C MET A 86 -18.78 2.70 24.87
N SER A 87 -18.65 2.31 26.12
CA SER A 87 -17.69 2.92 27.02
C SER A 87 -16.24 2.68 26.62
N LEU A 88 -15.93 1.55 25.97
CA LEU A 88 -14.63 1.33 25.33
C LEU A 88 -14.39 2.34 24.19
N VAL A 89 -15.40 2.57 23.34
CA VAL A 89 -15.33 3.58 22.27
C VAL A 89 -15.14 4.99 22.86
N GLN A 90 -15.95 5.36 23.87
CA GLN A 90 -15.82 6.64 24.57
C GLN A 90 -14.42 6.84 25.14
N TYR A 91 -13.88 5.82 25.81
CA TYR A 91 -12.54 5.85 26.37
C TYR A 91 -11.49 6.08 25.29
N ALA A 92 -11.47 5.23 24.25
CA ALA A 92 -10.44 5.29 23.22
C ALA A 92 -10.45 6.63 22.47
N VAL A 93 -11.62 7.14 22.12
CA VAL A 93 -11.75 8.43 21.45
C VAL A 93 -11.31 9.58 22.36
N TYR A 94 -11.78 9.59 23.61
CA TYR A 94 -11.45 10.67 24.56
C TYR A 94 -9.97 10.78 24.88
N GLN A 95 -9.26 9.65 25.06
CA GLN A 95 -7.84 9.64 25.40
C GLN A 95 -6.97 10.31 24.32
N VAL A 96 -7.43 10.33 23.07
CA VAL A 96 -6.65 10.86 21.95
C VAL A 96 -7.15 12.23 21.51
N THR A 97 -8.48 12.44 21.49
CA THR A 97 -9.08 13.64 20.91
C THR A 97 -9.54 14.65 21.96
N GLY A 98 -9.74 14.21 23.22
CA GLY A 98 -10.41 15.00 24.25
C GLY A 98 -11.94 15.15 24.06
N ILE A 99 -12.52 14.52 23.03
CA ILE A 99 -13.96 14.58 22.74
C ILE A 99 -14.69 13.59 23.66
N ALA A 100 -15.50 14.11 24.57
CA ALA A 100 -16.41 13.31 25.36
C ALA A 100 -17.66 12.96 24.55
N LEU A 101 -17.74 11.71 24.08
CA LEU A 101 -18.91 11.24 23.34
C LEU A 101 -20.14 11.12 24.24
N PRO A 102 -21.34 11.47 23.77
CA PRO A 102 -22.56 11.28 24.52
C PRO A 102 -22.81 9.80 24.83
N GLY A 103 -23.40 9.52 25.98
CA GLY A 103 -23.83 8.16 26.34
C GLY A 103 -25.11 7.72 25.63
N ASP A 104 -25.83 8.66 25.05
CA ASP A 104 -27.04 8.41 24.23
C ASP A 104 -26.64 8.28 22.75
N GLY A 105 -26.79 7.06 22.20
CA GLY A 105 -26.47 6.75 20.82
C GLY A 105 -27.12 7.63 19.79
N SER A 106 -28.34 8.14 20.08
CA SER A 106 -29.09 9.01 19.18
C SER A 106 -28.38 10.35 18.86
N GLN A 107 -27.44 10.77 19.73
CA GLN A 107 -26.69 12.02 19.55
C GLN A 107 -25.35 11.83 18.83
N LEU A 108 -24.87 10.62 18.67
CA LEU A 108 -23.56 10.34 18.05
C LEU A 108 -23.43 10.82 16.60
N PRO A 109 -24.45 10.67 15.72
CA PRO A 109 -24.36 11.17 14.35
C PRO A 109 -24.13 12.68 14.22
N GLY A 110 -24.47 13.45 15.26
CA GLY A 110 -24.23 14.91 15.28
C GLY A 110 -22.82 15.33 15.70
N VAL A 111 -21.97 14.39 16.16
CA VAL A 111 -20.65 14.68 16.75
C VAL A 111 -19.50 14.38 15.79
N GLY A 112 -19.71 13.51 14.80
CA GLY A 112 -18.64 13.05 13.92
C GLY A 112 -19.05 12.95 12.45
N THR A 113 -18.12 12.49 11.61
CA THR A 113 -18.36 12.21 10.20
C THR A 113 -18.93 10.80 10.02
N ILE A 114 -20.13 10.71 9.45
CA ILE A 114 -20.80 9.41 9.19
C ILE A 114 -20.13 8.72 7.99
N ILE A 115 -19.86 7.43 8.16
CA ILE A 115 -19.41 6.51 7.11
C ILE A 115 -20.55 5.49 6.92
N PRO A 116 -21.26 5.52 5.77
CA PRO A 116 -22.40 4.63 5.53
C PRO A 116 -22.00 3.15 5.55
N ALA A 117 -22.93 2.27 5.92
CA ALA A 117 -22.69 0.82 5.97
C ALA A 117 -22.24 0.22 4.63
N ALA A 118 -22.64 0.82 3.52
CA ALA A 118 -22.22 0.40 2.17
C ALA A 118 -20.78 0.80 1.83
N ASP A 119 -20.18 1.77 2.54
CA ASP A 119 -18.87 2.33 2.23
C ASP A 119 -17.79 1.86 3.21
N THR A 120 -17.60 0.55 3.30
CA THR A 120 -16.56 -0.03 4.17
C THR A 120 -15.14 0.24 3.69
N ALA A 121 -14.98 0.64 2.43
CA ALA A 121 -13.67 1.03 1.88
C ALA A 121 -13.18 2.37 2.47
N ALA A 122 -14.09 3.22 2.96
CA ALA A 122 -13.76 4.50 3.61
C ALA A 122 -13.35 4.35 5.07
N LEU A 123 -13.42 3.15 5.66
CA LEU A 123 -13.03 2.91 7.04
C LEU A 123 -11.53 3.11 7.24
N LEU A 124 -11.17 3.87 8.27
CA LEU A 124 -9.79 4.06 8.72
C LEU A 124 -9.63 3.59 10.17
N PRO A 125 -8.44 3.12 10.59
CA PRO A 125 -8.19 2.80 11.99
C PRO A 125 -8.65 3.94 12.89
N GLY A 126 -9.31 3.61 14.01
CA GLY A 126 -9.87 4.57 14.95
C GLY A 126 -11.30 5.02 14.67
N ASP A 127 -11.93 4.57 13.58
CA ASP A 127 -13.35 4.78 13.36
C ASP A 127 -14.18 3.94 14.34
N ALA A 128 -15.20 4.54 14.93
CA ALA A 128 -16.17 3.79 15.73
C ALA A 128 -17.17 3.11 14.80
N VAL A 129 -17.29 1.79 14.92
CA VAL A 129 -18.15 0.93 14.09
C VAL A 129 -19.35 0.46 14.91
N PHE A 130 -20.53 0.37 14.27
CA PHE A 130 -21.80 0.13 14.93
C PHE A 130 -22.59 -0.99 14.27
N TRP A 131 -23.32 -1.76 15.09
CA TRP A 131 -24.15 -2.87 14.65
C TRP A 131 -25.46 -2.91 15.42
N GLY A 132 -26.54 -3.40 14.79
CA GLY A 132 -27.84 -3.59 15.44
C GLY A 132 -28.99 -3.74 14.48
N GLY A 133 -28.88 -3.16 13.27
CA GLY A 133 -29.94 -3.14 12.26
C GLY A 133 -30.97 -2.03 12.46
N GLY A 134 -30.73 -1.15 13.42
CA GLY A 134 -31.59 0.03 13.69
C GLY A 134 -31.01 1.36 13.20
N GLY A 135 -29.78 1.32 12.64
CA GLY A 135 -29.02 2.51 12.26
C GLY A 135 -28.13 3.03 13.38
N LEU A 136 -27.35 4.08 13.08
CA LEU A 136 -26.32 4.63 13.97
C LEU A 136 -26.88 5.28 15.26
N ASP A 137 -28.14 5.55 15.32
CA ASP A 137 -28.86 6.13 16.46
C ASP A 137 -29.56 5.06 17.34
N SER A 138 -29.54 3.80 16.90
CA SER A 138 -30.23 2.68 17.58
C SER A 138 -29.42 1.39 17.49
N TYR A 139 -28.10 1.47 17.68
CA TYR A 139 -27.21 0.31 17.67
C TYR A 139 -27.33 -0.54 18.95
N VAL A 140 -26.93 -1.81 18.86
CA VAL A 140 -26.85 -2.76 19.99
C VAL A 140 -25.42 -3.14 20.34
N HIS A 141 -24.47 -2.87 19.45
CA HIS A 141 -23.06 -3.14 19.66
C HIS A 141 -22.18 -2.12 18.95
N SER A 142 -21.00 -1.86 19.50
CA SER A 142 -20.01 -0.94 18.94
C SER A 142 -18.58 -1.38 19.25
N GLY A 143 -17.63 -0.87 18.48
CA GLY A 143 -16.20 -1.09 18.68
C GLY A 143 -15.35 -0.08 17.93
N ILE A 144 -14.03 -0.20 18.02
CA ILE A 144 -13.05 0.62 17.30
C ILE A 144 -12.43 -0.19 16.16
N TYR A 145 -12.57 0.29 14.93
CA TYR A 145 -11.94 -0.32 13.77
C TYR A 145 -10.41 -0.23 13.89
N ALA A 146 -9.75 -1.39 13.81
CA ALA A 146 -8.29 -1.50 13.94
C ALA A 146 -7.55 -1.43 12.59
N GLY A 147 -8.30 -1.45 11.47
CA GLY A 147 -7.74 -1.65 10.13
C GLY A 147 -7.85 -3.11 9.69
N ASN A 148 -7.64 -3.37 8.39
CA ASN A 148 -7.61 -4.71 7.80
C ASN A 148 -8.84 -5.59 8.08
N GLY A 149 -9.99 -4.98 8.36
CA GLY A 149 -11.23 -5.71 8.68
C GLY A 149 -11.32 -6.19 10.15
N GLU A 150 -10.44 -5.73 11.04
CA GLU A 150 -10.42 -6.07 12.46
C GLU A 150 -10.98 -4.94 13.33
N VAL A 151 -11.54 -5.29 14.49
CA VAL A 151 -12.23 -4.38 15.41
C VAL A 151 -11.87 -4.75 16.85
N TRP A 152 -11.55 -3.77 17.66
CA TRP A 152 -11.44 -3.89 19.13
C TRP A 152 -12.81 -3.62 19.75
N ASP A 153 -13.34 -4.58 20.46
CA ASP A 153 -14.65 -4.48 21.10
C ASP A 153 -14.74 -5.23 22.44
N ALA A 154 -15.80 -4.90 23.19
CA ALA A 154 -16.24 -5.62 24.39
C ALA A 154 -17.64 -6.15 24.09
N ILE A 155 -17.75 -7.44 23.74
CA ILE A 155 -18.96 -7.96 23.08
C ILE A 155 -20.07 -8.37 24.07
N SER A 156 -19.74 -8.97 25.20
CA SER A 156 -20.72 -9.46 26.17
C SER A 156 -20.07 -9.98 27.45
N ALA A 157 -20.88 -10.21 28.49
CA ALA A 157 -20.45 -10.81 29.75
C ALA A 157 -19.64 -12.11 29.53
N GLY A 158 -18.53 -12.22 30.24
CA GLY A 158 -17.59 -13.33 30.13
C GLY A 158 -16.61 -13.25 28.97
N ASN A 159 -16.78 -12.28 28.04
CA ASN A 159 -15.87 -12.00 26.94
C ASN A 159 -15.15 -10.68 27.20
N PRO A 160 -13.86 -10.69 27.53
CA PRO A 160 -13.10 -9.47 27.76
C PRO A 160 -12.89 -8.71 26.43
N VAL A 161 -12.42 -7.46 26.56
CA VAL A 161 -11.98 -6.67 25.38
C VAL A 161 -11.01 -7.50 24.55
N GLN A 162 -11.33 -7.70 23.28
CA GLN A 162 -10.52 -8.47 22.34
C GLN A 162 -10.72 -7.97 20.91
N GLU A 163 -9.96 -8.54 20.00
CA GLU A 163 -10.04 -8.23 18.58
C GLU A 163 -10.95 -9.25 17.89
N HIS A 164 -11.91 -8.76 17.10
CA HIS A 164 -12.77 -9.58 16.26
C HIS A 164 -12.76 -9.06 14.82
N SER A 165 -12.87 -9.99 13.87
CA SER A 165 -13.04 -9.55 12.48
C SER A 165 -14.45 -9.00 12.23
N MET A 166 -14.55 -7.98 11.37
CA MET A 166 -15.85 -7.49 10.90
C MET A 166 -16.67 -8.60 10.23
N ALA A 167 -16.00 -9.57 9.59
CA ALA A 167 -16.66 -10.72 9.01
C ALA A 167 -17.36 -11.57 10.07
N TYR A 168 -16.73 -11.83 11.21
CA TYR A 168 -17.33 -12.52 12.34
C TYR A 168 -18.49 -11.70 12.91
N LEU A 169 -18.28 -10.40 13.20
CA LEU A 169 -19.33 -9.56 13.79
C LEU A 169 -20.57 -9.46 12.93
N ARG A 170 -20.43 -9.49 11.59
CA ARG A 170 -21.54 -9.56 10.63
C ARG A 170 -22.31 -10.88 10.65
N THR A 171 -21.76 -11.93 11.21
CA THR A 171 -22.53 -13.19 11.43
C THR A 171 -23.45 -13.11 12.65
N VAL A 172 -23.13 -12.18 13.58
CA VAL A 172 -23.86 -11.99 14.86
C VAL A 172 -24.83 -10.82 14.77
N TYR A 173 -24.41 -9.72 14.11
CA TYR A 173 -25.14 -8.46 14.07
C TYR A 173 -25.23 -7.90 12.64
N SER A 174 -26.29 -7.14 12.36
CA SER A 174 -26.36 -6.31 11.13
C SER A 174 -25.45 -5.08 11.29
N TYR A 175 -24.62 -4.83 10.28
CA TYR A 175 -23.72 -3.66 10.30
C TYR A 175 -24.48 -2.38 9.90
N ASP A 176 -24.44 -1.36 10.74
CA ASP A 176 -25.17 -0.09 10.58
C ASP A 176 -24.31 1.05 10.00
N GLY A 177 -22.99 0.89 9.97
CA GLY A 177 -22.05 1.91 9.51
C GLY A 177 -21.04 2.28 10.60
N ALA A 178 -20.36 3.43 10.38
CA ALA A 178 -19.37 3.93 11.32
C ALA A 178 -19.46 5.44 11.47
N ILE A 179 -18.83 5.96 12.54
CA ILE A 179 -18.67 7.40 12.77
C ILE A 179 -17.20 7.68 13.07
N ARG A 180 -16.61 8.64 12.37
CA ARG A 180 -15.27 9.14 12.60
C ARG A 180 -15.31 10.35 13.49
N PHE A 181 -14.74 10.26 14.70
CA PHE A 181 -14.69 11.32 15.70
C PHE A 181 -13.36 12.08 15.72
N TRP A 182 -12.55 11.94 14.69
CA TRP A 182 -11.24 12.56 14.55
C TRP A 182 -11.10 13.12 13.14
N THR A 183 -10.21 14.08 12.97
CA THR A 183 -9.93 14.62 11.63
C THR A 183 -8.79 13.81 11.03
N PRO A 184 -9.02 13.06 9.95
CA PRO A 184 -7.91 12.48 9.21
C PRO A 184 -6.98 13.62 8.84
N PRO A 185 -5.65 13.41 8.88
CA PRO A 185 -4.74 14.40 8.33
C PRO A 185 -5.27 14.75 6.95
N ALA A 186 -5.40 16.05 6.67
CA ALA A 186 -5.72 16.49 5.31
C ALA A 186 -4.82 15.68 4.37
N PRO A 187 -5.34 15.13 3.27
CA PRO A 187 -4.49 14.47 2.30
C PRO A 187 -3.34 15.44 2.05
N SER A 188 -2.14 15.04 2.38
CA SER A 188 -1.00 15.95 2.45
C SER A 188 -0.80 16.51 1.04
N LEU A 189 -1.20 17.77 0.84
CA LEU A 189 -0.91 18.55 -0.35
C LEU A 189 0.60 18.90 -0.40
N GLY A 190 1.43 18.10 0.26
CA GLY A 190 2.84 18.40 0.36
C GLY A 190 3.67 17.19 0.79
N GLY A 191 4.30 16.55 -0.18
CA GLY A 191 5.44 15.68 0.00
C GLY A 191 5.12 14.22 0.26
N LEU A 192 5.16 13.43 -0.81
CA LEU A 192 5.37 12.00 -0.69
C LEU A 192 6.70 11.78 0.05
N PRO A 193 6.78 10.84 1.03
CA PRO A 193 7.98 10.60 1.81
C PRO A 193 9.15 10.03 0.99
N GLY A 194 8.88 9.50 -0.20
CA GLY A 194 9.86 8.90 -1.10
C GLY A 194 9.91 9.58 -2.48
N PRO A 195 10.82 9.14 -3.35
CA PRO A 195 10.84 9.59 -4.74
C PRO A 195 9.56 9.15 -5.45
N VAL A 196 8.96 10.06 -6.22
CA VAL A 196 7.80 9.75 -7.07
C VAL A 196 8.23 8.73 -8.13
N VAL A 197 7.47 7.65 -8.24
CA VAL A 197 7.73 6.53 -9.17
C VAL A 197 6.66 6.36 -10.22
N GLY A 198 5.53 7.08 -10.11
CA GLY A 198 4.47 7.02 -11.10
C GLY A 198 3.41 8.08 -10.91
N MET A 199 2.68 8.33 -12.00
CA MET A 199 1.55 9.23 -12.07
C MET A 199 0.41 8.56 -12.85
N ALA A 200 -0.83 8.74 -12.37
CA ALA A 200 -2.04 8.35 -13.10
C ALA A 200 -2.99 9.54 -13.18
N ALA A 201 -3.49 9.85 -14.37
CA ALA A 201 -4.45 10.92 -14.56
C ALA A 201 -5.87 10.48 -14.22
N THR A 202 -6.72 11.44 -13.78
CA THR A 202 -8.16 11.19 -13.67
C THR A 202 -8.81 11.16 -15.06
N PRO A 203 -9.88 10.36 -15.28
CA PRO A 203 -10.55 10.27 -16.58
C PRO A 203 -11.13 11.60 -17.07
N ASP A 204 -11.46 12.53 -16.16
CA ASP A 204 -11.96 13.86 -16.50
C ASP A 204 -10.86 14.85 -16.94
N GLY A 205 -9.59 14.43 -16.87
CA GLY A 205 -8.43 15.24 -17.21
C GLY A 205 -8.17 16.43 -16.28
N LYS A 206 -8.82 16.48 -15.09
CA LYS A 206 -8.74 17.62 -14.16
C LYS A 206 -7.94 17.31 -12.89
N GLY A 207 -7.40 16.11 -12.78
CA GLY A 207 -6.60 15.70 -11.63
C GLY A 207 -5.67 14.54 -11.95
N TYR A 208 -4.87 14.19 -10.96
CA TYR A 208 -3.95 13.04 -11.04
C TYR A 208 -3.55 12.54 -9.65
N TRP A 209 -3.11 11.31 -9.61
CA TRP A 209 -2.45 10.69 -8.46
C TRP A 209 -0.96 10.60 -8.73
N LEU A 210 -0.14 10.84 -7.69
CA LEU A 210 1.27 10.50 -7.69
C LEU A 210 1.50 9.39 -6.67
N ALA A 211 2.33 8.41 -7.02
CA ALA A 211 2.77 7.37 -6.10
C ALA A 211 4.28 7.49 -5.84
N ASP A 212 4.71 7.20 -4.61
CA ASP A 212 6.12 7.09 -4.25
C ASP A 212 6.56 5.63 -4.05
N ALA A 213 7.87 5.43 -3.99
CA ALA A 213 8.47 4.11 -3.80
C ALA A 213 8.10 3.44 -2.45
N ALA A 214 7.70 4.22 -1.44
CA ALA A 214 7.25 3.72 -0.14
C ALA A 214 5.75 3.38 -0.12
N GLY A 215 5.05 3.55 -1.24
CA GLY A 215 3.65 3.26 -1.43
C GLY A 215 2.71 4.38 -0.97
N GLY A 216 3.24 5.58 -0.70
CA GLY A 216 2.43 6.78 -0.51
C GLY A 216 1.73 7.18 -1.80
N VAL A 217 0.50 7.70 -1.69
CA VAL A 217 -0.27 8.26 -2.80
C VAL A 217 -0.72 9.67 -2.44
N SER A 218 -0.42 10.63 -3.29
CA SER A 218 -0.95 12.00 -3.20
C SER A 218 -1.94 12.28 -4.31
N THR A 219 -2.92 13.15 -4.03
CA THR A 219 -4.02 13.50 -4.93
C THR A 219 -3.92 14.97 -5.32
N HIS A 220 -4.19 15.27 -6.58
CA HIS A 220 -4.16 16.62 -7.14
C HIS A 220 -5.38 16.87 -8.03
N GLY A 221 -5.90 18.10 -8.00
CA GLY A 221 -7.08 18.47 -8.77
C GLY A 221 -8.33 17.70 -8.36
N SER A 222 -9.01 17.05 -9.31
CA SER A 222 -10.22 16.26 -9.07
C SER A 222 -9.97 14.84 -8.52
N ALA A 223 -8.70 14.43 -8.36
CA ALA A 223 -8.36 13.09 -7.88
C ALA A 223 -8.80 12.86 -6.44
N VAL A 224 -9.47 11.74 -6.18
CA VAL A 224 -9.93 11.33 -4.85
C VAL A 224 -8.97 10.30 -4.27
N SER A 225 -8.69 10.36 -2.97
CA SER A 225 -7.86 9.34 -2.29
C SER A 225 -8.70 8.10 -1.99
N TYR A 226 -8.20 6.95 -2.40
CA TYR A 226 -8.79 5.64 -2.10
C TYR A 226 -7.93 4.83 -1.13
N GLY A 227 -6.83 5.39 -0.65
CA GLY A 227 -5.90 4.75 0.28
C GLY A 227 -4.49 4.62 -0.27
N SER A 228 -3.58 4.06 0.51
CA SER A 228 -2.18 3.88 0.12
C SER A 228 -1.51 2.76 0.92
N MET A 229 -0.28 2.42 0.54
CA MET A 229 0.60 1.54 1.32
C MET A 229 1.53 2.33 2.26
N ALA A 230 1.37 3.65 2.37
CA ALA A 230 2.18 4.47 3.26
C ALA A 230 2.18 3.93 4.70
N GLY A 231 3.37 3.75 5.28
CA GLY A 231 3.53 3.22 6.64
C GLY A 231 3.29 1.71 6.80
N ARG A 232 2.96 0.99 5.72
CA ARG A 232 2.81 -0.47 5.73
C ARG A 232 4.10 -1.14 5.25
N PRO A 233 4.47 -2.31 5.78
CA PRO A 233 5.63 -3.04 5.30
C PRO A 233 5.40 -3.51 3.86
N LEU A 234 6.36 -3.22 2.98
CA LEU A 234 6.43 -3.72 1.62
C LEU A 234 7.61 -4.69 1.50
N ASN A 235 7.44 -5.79 0.76
CA ASN A 235 8.54 -6.70 0.44
C ASN A 235 9.49 -6.08 -0.58
N ALA A 236 8.96 -5.24 -1.47
CA ALA A 236 9.71 -4.50 -2.48
C ALA A 236 9.09 -3.11 -2.69
N PRO A 237 9.86 -2.10 -3.14
CA PRO A 237 9.34 -0.76 -3.37
C PRO A 237 8.27 -0.75 -4.46
N ILE A 238 7.32 0.20 -4.36
CA ILE A 238 6.37 0.48 -5.44
C ILE A 238 7.15 1.00 -6.65
N ALA A 239 6.79 0.49 -7.83
CA ALA A 239 7.37 0.85 -9.11
C ALA A 239 6.45 1.76 -9.94
N HIS A 240 5.13 1.60 -9.86
CA HIS A 240 4.20 2.39 -10.65
C HIS A 240 2.77 2.42 -10.07
N ILE A 241 1.92 3.31 -10.62
CA ILE A 241 0.48 3.44 -10.34
C ILE A 241 -0.29 3.50 -11.65
N VAL A 242 -1.46 2.86 -11.71
CA VAL A 242 -2.42 3.01 -12.80
C VAL A 242 -3.85 3.15 -12.24
N ALA A 243 -4.63 4.06 -12.79
CA ALA A 243 -6.03 4.27 -12.39
C ALA A 243 -6.96 3.23 -13.02
N THR A 244 -8.13 3.01 -12.37
CA THR A 244 -9.26 2.32 -13.03
C THR A 244 -9.85 3.19 -14.13
N PRO A 245 -10.49 2.60 -15.17
CA PRO A 245 -11.04 3.36 -16.31
C PRO A 245 -12.04 4.45 -15.90
N ASP A 246 -12.79 4.22 -14.84
CA ASP A 246 -13.79 5.20 -14.33
C ASP A 246 -13.23 6.15 -13.26
N GLY A 247 -11.95 5.98 -12.90
CA GLY A 247 -11.25 6.83 -11.94
C GLY A 247 -11.71 6.69 -10.48
N LYS A 248 -12.42 5.60 -10.15
CA LYS A 248 -12.87 5.34 -8.76
C LYS A 248 -11.94 4.43 -7.97
N GLY A 249 -10.78 4.12 -8.54
CA GLY A 249 -9.75 3.33 -7.91
C GLY A 249 -8.42 3.41 -8.66
N TYR A 250 -7.43 2.69 -8.13
CA TYR A 250 -6.13 2.51 -8.77
C TYR A 250 -5.42 1.27 -8.24
N TRP A 251 -4.48 0.76 -9.02
CA TRP A 251 -3.54 -0.26 -8.59
C TRP A 251 -2.16 0.36 -8.41
N LEU A 252 -1.46 -0.06 -7.34
CA LEU A 252 -0.01 0.12 -7.20
C LEU A 252 0.65 -1.21 -7.51
N VAL A 253 1.72 -1.19 -8.28
CA VAL A 253 2.58 -2.36 -8.51
C VAL A 253 3.92 -2.17 -7.83
N ALA A 254 4.37 -3.18 -7.09
CA ALA A 254 5.71 -3.22 -6.52
C ALA A 254 6.71 -3.88 -7.50
N SER A 255 8.00 -3.64 -7.33
CA SER A 255 9.04 -4.17 -8.20
C SER A 255 9.20 -5.70 -8.14
N ASP A 256 8.64 -6.38 -7.12
CA ASP A 256 8.50 -7.84 -7.06
C ASP A 256 7.23 -8.36 -7.76
N GLY A 257 6.44 -7.47 -8.36
CA GLY A 257 5.16 -7.79 -8.99
C GLY A 257 4.00 -7.92 -7.99
N GLY A 258 4.16 -7.44 -6.76
CA GLY A 258 3.06 -7.33 -5.79
C GLY A 258 2.07 -6.26 -6.22
N ILE A 259 0.77 -6.56 -6.21
CA ILE A 259 -0.31 -5.63 -6.56
C ILE A 259 -1.09 -5.24 -5.32
N PHE A 260 -1.36 -3.94 -5.20
CA PHE A 260 -2.22 -3.35 -4.16
C PHE A 260 -3.34 -2.58 -4.84
N ALA A 261 -4.58 -3.01 -4.59
CA ALA A 261 -5.79 -2.46 -5.21
C ALA A 261 -6.50 -1.53 -4.21
N PHE A 262 -6.91 -0.35 -4.67
CA PHE A 262 -7.59 0.66 -3.86
C PHE A 262 -8.84 1.19 -4.58
N GLY A 263 -9.87 1.55 -3.80
CA GLY A 263 -11.16 1.96 -4.34
C GLY A 263 -11.90 0.77 -4.95
N ASP A 264 -12.42 0.93 -6.17
CA ASP A 264 -13.09 -0.13 -6.92
C ASP A 264 -12.14 -1.00 -7.77
N ALA A 265 -10.84 -0.72 -7.73
CA ALA A 265 -9.82 -1.51 -8.41
C ALA A 265 -9.89 -2.98 -7.97
N THR A 266 -10.19 -3.88 -8.90
CA THR A 266 -10.33 -5.30 -8.60
C THR A 266 -8.98 -6.01 -8.66
N PHE A 267 -8.60 -6.70 -7.58
CA PHE A 267 -7.42 -7.58 -7.59
C PHE A 267 -7.69 -8.81 -8.47
N ARG A 268 -6.86 -9.04 -9.49
CA ARG A 268 -6.95 -10.15 -10.45
C ARG A 268 -5.80 -11.15 -10.33
N GLY A 269 -4.84 -10.88 -9.48
CA GLY A 269 -3.62 -11.68 -9.27
C GLY A 269 -2.36 -10.81 -9.20
N SER A 270 -1.23 -11.40 -8.89
CA SER A 270 0.07 -10.70 -8.81
C SER A 270 1.24 -11.67 -8.94
N MET A 271 2.43 -11.12 -9.21
CA MET A 271 3.67 -11.90 -9.17
C MET A 271 4.39 -11.83 -7.81
N GLY A 272 3.91 -11.08 -6.83
CA GLY A 272 4.58 -10.81 -5.55
C GLY A 272 4.95 -12.02 -4.68
N SER A 273 4.46 -13.22 -5.01
CA SER A 273 4.87 -14.49 -4.37
C SER A 273 5.76 -15.36 -5.27
N THR A 274 6.06 -14.90 -6.48
CA THR A 274 6.82 -15.63 -7.50
C THR A 274 8.18 -14.99 -7.68
N ARG A 275 9.25 -15.80 -7.68
CA ARG A 275 10.58 -15.28 -8.00
C ARG A 275 10.63 -14.88 -9.48
N LEU A 276 10.82 -13.60 -9.74
CA LEU A 276 11.00 -13.05 -11.07
C LEU A 276 12.48 -13.11 -11.51
N ASN A 277 12.71 -13.21 -12.82
CA ASN A 277 14.07 -13.09 -13.38
C ASN A 277 14.55 -11.63 -13.33
N GLN A 278 13.63 -10.69 -13.54
CA GLN A 278 13.88 -9.25 -13.55
C GLN A 278 12.74 -8.51 -12.82
N PRO A 279 13.02 -7.34 -12.22
CA PRO A 279 12.01 -6.58 -11.51
C PRO A 279 10.92 -6.03 -12.44
N VAL A 280 9.70 -5.92 -11.91
CA VAL A 280 8.59 -5.20 -12.55
C VAL A 280 8.86 -3.71 -12.48
N VAL A 281 8.60 -3.00 -13.59
CA VAL A 281 8.81 -1.55 -13.74
C VAL A 281 7.56 -0.78 -14.12
N GLY A 282 6.47 -1.47 -14.48
CA GLY A 282 5.24 -0.80 -14.90
C GLY A 282 4.02 -1.70 -14.84
N ILE A 283 2.87 -1.05 -14.86
CA ILE A 283 1.54 -1.66 -14.93
C ILE A 283 0.68 -0.85 -15.90
N ALA A 284 -0.17 -1.52 -16.66
CA ALA A 284 -1.19 -0.89 -17.50
C ALA A 284 -2.54 -1.57 -17.28
N ALA A 285 -3.61 -0.78 -17.23
CA ALA A 285 -4.98 -1.29 -17.14
C ALA A 285 -5.45 -1.80 -18.52
N ASP A 286 -6.29 -2.82 -18.50
CA ASP A 286 -7.10 -3.27 -19.63
C ASP A 286 -8.54 -2.80 -19.41
N ASP A 287 -8.90 -1.71 -20.06
CA ASP A 287 -10.21 -1.07 -19.91
C ASP A 287 -11.36 -1.98 -20.40
N ALA A 288 -11.04 -2.89 -21.36
CA ALA A 288 -12.03 -3.79 -21.92
C ALA A 288 -12.45 -4.91 -20.95
N THR A 289 -11.53 -5.39 -20.09
CA THR A 289 -11.79 -6.53 -19.19
C THR A 289 -11.79 -6.15 -17.71
N GLY A 290 -11.27 -4.95 -17.36
CA GLY A 290 -10.99 -4.54 -16.00
C GLY A 290 -9.84 -5.36 -15.37
N GLY A 291 -8.99 -5.94 -16.21
CA GLY A 291 -7.73 -6.56 -15.86
C GLY A 291 -6.54 -5.60 -15.97
N TYR A 292 -5.33 -6.15 -15.93
CA TYR A 292 -4.10 -5.37 -16.08
C TYR A 292 -2.93 -6.24 -16.55
N TRP A 293 -1.90 -5.58 -17.06
CA TRP A 293 -0.60 -6.17 -17.39
C TRP A 293 0.48 -5.56 -16.51
N GLU A 294 1.39 -6.39 -16.02
CA GLU A 294 2.66 -5.97 -15.44
C GLU A 294 3.78 -6.17 -16.46
N VAL A 295 4.74 -5.27 -16.52
CA VAL A 295 5.93 -5.37 -17.36
C VAL A 295 7.20 -5.38 -16.53
N ALA A 296 8.09 -6.34 -16.78
CA ALA A 296 9.41 -6.42 -16.17
C ALA A 296 10.49 -5.77 -17.06
N THR A 297 11.68 -5.49 -16.51
CA THR A 297 12.79 -4.84 -17.23
C THR A 297 13.34 -5.65 -18.39
N ASP A 298 13.15 -6.97 -18.44
CA ASP A 298 13.45 -7.82 -19.60
C ASP A 298 12.32 -7.83 -20.65
N GLY A 299 11.25 -7.05 -20.39
CA GLY A 299 10.05 -7.01 -21.20
C GLY A 299 9.17 -8.24 -21.07
N GLY A 300 9.36 -9.02 -20.00
CA GLY A 300 8.40 -10.05 -19.57
C GLY A 300 7.06 -9.41 -19.23
N ILE A 301 5.97 -9.97 -19.75
CA ILE A 301 4.61 -9.50 -19.49
C ILE A 301 3.85 -10.55 -18.67
N PHE A 302 3.20 -10.08 -17.59
CA PHE A 302 2.30 -10.88 -16.77
C PHE A 302 0.89 -10.29 -16.88
N ALA A 303 -0.05 -11.10 -17.40
CA ALA A 303 -1.42 -10.68 -17.69
C ALA A 303 -2.38 -11.24 -16.62
N PHE A 304 -3.14 -10.37 -15.97
CA PHE A 304 -4.11 -10.72 -14.93
C PHE A 304 -5.50 -10.24 -15.32
N GLY A 305 -6.36 -11.18 -15.72
CA GLY A 305 -7.69 -10.85 -16.23
C GLY A 305 -7.67 -10.12 -17.58
N ALA A 306 -6.50 -9.90 -18.17
CA ALA A 306 -6.26 -9.26 -19.45
C ALA A 306 -5.69 -10.26 -20.48
N PRO A 307 -5.90 -10.09 -21.79
CA PRO A 307 -5.35 -10.98 -22.79
C PRO A 307 -3.82 -10.79 -22.95
N TYR A 308 -3.09 -11.89 -23.10
CA TYR A 308 -1.65 -11.87 -23.38
C TYR A 308 -1.40 -11.77 -24.89
N PHE A 309 -0.61 -10.78 -25.32
CA PHE A 309 -0.30 -10.54 -26.74
C PHE A 309 1.15 -10.85 -27.12
N GLY A 310 2.01 -11.18 -26.15
CA GLY A 310 3.43 -11.47 -26.35
C GLY A 310 4.33 -10.68 -25.44
N SER A 311 5.64 -10.97 -25.45
CA SER A 311 6.65 -10.30 -24.62
C SER A 311 8.04 -10.39 -25.25
N THR A 312 8.96 -9.58 -24.74
CA THR A 312 10.38 -9.69 -25.08
C THR A 312 11.18 -10.49 -24.03
N GLY A 313 10.55 -11.03 -23.01
CA GLY A 313 11.23 -11.71 -21.88
C GLY A 313 12.11 -12.92 -22.23
N SER A 314 12.05 -13.42 -23.48
CA SER A 314 12.96 -14.46 -23.99
C SER A 314 14.03 -13.92 -24.93
N LEU A 315 14.03 -12.62 -25.21
CA LEU A 315 14.96 -11.96 -26.12
C LEU A 315 16.12 -11.34 -25.34
N ALA A 316 17.30 -11.33 -25.93
CA ALA A 316 18.41 -10.51 -25.41
C ALA A 316 18.19 -9.07 -25.88
N LEU A 317 17.83 -8.19 -24.98
CA LEU A 317 17.67 -6.77 -25.25
C LEU A 317 19.00 -6.04 -25.09
N ASN A 318 19.24 -5.00 -25.88
CA ASN A 318 20.42 -4.14 -25.74
C ASN A 318 20.33 -3.30 -24.45
N GLN A 319 19.10 -2.85 -24.11
CA GLN A 319 18.82 -2.05 -22.93
C GLN A 319 17.50 -2.52 -22.28
N PRO A 320 17.35 -2.30 -20.96
CA PRO A 320 16.16 -2.72 -20.24
C PRO A 320 14.91 -1.97 -20.71
N VAL A 321 13.77 -2.67 -20.71
CA VAL A 321 12.43 -2.07 -20.84
C VAL A 321 12.14 -1.23 -19.59
N ASN A 322 11.60 -0.04 -19.80
CA ASN A 322 11.25 0.89 -18.74
C ASN A 322 9.80 1.42 -18.78
N GLY A 323 9.00 0.99 -19.76
CA GLY A 323 7.60 1.38 -19.84
C GLY A 323 6.78 0.55 -20.81
N MET A 324 5.47 0.60 -20.62
CA MET A 324 4.48 0.05 -21.52
C MET A 324 3.28 1.00 -21.64
N THR A 325 2.58 0.92 -22.77
CA THR A 325 1.28 1.57 -22.96
C THR A 325 0.36 0.65 -23.78
N PRO A 326 -0.92 0.48 -23.39
CA PRO A 326 -1.89 -0.24 -24.20
C PRO A 326 -2.27 0.57 -25.44
N THR A 327 -2.81 -0.12 -26.45
CA THR A 327 -3.48 0.55 -27.58
C THR A 327 -4.85 1.07 -27.15
N ALA A 328 -5.38 2.06 -27.85
CA ALA A 328 -6.69 2.66 -27.54
C ALA A 328 -7.87 1.68 -27.48
N GLU A 329 -7.75 0.50 -28.08
CA GLU A 329 -8.79 -0.55 -28.05
C GLU A 329 -8.41 -1.75 -27.18
N ASP A 330 -7.35 -1.66 -26.37
CA ASP A 330 -6.79 -2.73 -25.52
C ASP A 330 -6.55 -4.06 -26.25
N ARG A 331 -6.28 -3.99 -27.55
CA ARG A 331 -6.00 -5.15 -28.38
C ARG A 331 -4.52 -5.39 -28.62
N GLY A 332 -3.68 -4.74 -27.89
CA GLY A 332 -2.24 -4.81 -27.94
C GLY A 332 -1.59 -3.79 -27.04
N TYR A 333 -0.29 -3.81 -26.98
CA TYR A 333 0.51 -2.86 -26.20
C TYR A 333 1.87 -2.63 -26.87
N LEU A 334 2.45 -1.48 -26.55
CA LEU A 334 3.82 -1.12 -26.88
C LEU A 334 4.68 -1.22 -25.64
N LEU A 335 5.91 -1.73 -25.78
CA LEU A 335 6.97 -1.64 -24.77
C LEU A 335 8.06 -0.71 -25.29
N VAL A 336 8.72 0.02 -24.40
CA VAL A 336 9.88 0.83 -24.75
C VAL A 336 11.07 0.49 -23.86
N ALA A 337 12.24 0.31 -24.46
CA ALA A 337 13.51 0.17 -23.77
C ALA A 337 14.21 1.53 -23.61
N SER A 338 15.21 1.62 -22.72
CA SER A 338 15.88 2.89 -22.41
C SER A 338 16.74 3.44 -23.55
N ASP A 339 17.07 2.65 -24.58
CA ASP A 339 17.65 3.11 -25.85
C ASP A 339 16.60 3.59 -26.85
N GLY A 340 15.31 3.50 -26.47
CA GLY A 340 14.17 3.81 -27.33
C GLY A 340 13.78 2.72 -28.30
N GLY A 341 14.34 1.51 -28.15
CA GLY A 341 13.84 0.31 -28.81
C GLY A 341 12.37 0.11 -28.46
N THR A 342 11.49 0.09 -29.46
CA THR A 342 10.04 -0.04 -29.30
C THR A 342 9.59 -1.40 -29.79
N PHE A 343 8.75 -2.10 -29.03
CA PHE A 343 8.25 -3.43 -29.35
C PHE A 343 6.72 -3.40 -29.35
N ALA A 344 6.10 -3.80 -30.45
CA ALA A 344 4.67 -3.81 -30.66
C ALA A 344 4.10 -5.23 -30.57
N PHE A 345 3.06 -5.43 -29.76
CA PHE A 345 2.41 -6.72 -29.54
C PHE A 345 0.91 -6.62 -29.80
N GLY A 346 0.32 -7.74 -30.26
CA GLY A 346 -1.09 -7.78 -30.61
C GLY A 346 -1.40 -6.94 -31.83
N LYS A 347 -2.31 -5.98 -31.69
CA LYS A 347 -2.68 -5.04 -32.76
C LYS A 347 -1.99 -3.68 -32.64
N ALA A 348 -1.04 -3.52 -31.72
CA ALA A 348 -0.22 -2.32 -31.66
C ALA A 348 0.58 -2.17 -32.98
N ALA A 349 0.51 -0.99 -33.60
CA ALA A 349 1.27 -0.69 -34.79
C ALA A 349 2.68 -0.20 -34.43
N PHE A 350 3.68 -0.68 -35.12
CA PHE A 350 5.04 -0.15 -35.02
C PHE A 350 5.21 1.01 -36.00
N HIS A 351 5.49 2.21 -35.49
CA HIS A 351 5.69 3.43 -36.27
C HIS A 351 7.15 3.90 -36.28
N GLY A 352 8.04 3.21 -35.57
CA GLY A 352 9.47 3.52 -35.50
C GLY A 352 10.05 3.42 -34.11
N SER A 353 11.35 3.61 -33.98
CA SER A 353 12.07 3.58 -32.71
C SER A 353 13.34 4.44 -32.80
N THR A 354 13.93 4.75 -31.63
CA THR A 354 15.25 5.39 -31.57
C THR A 354 16.37 4.40 -31.21
N GLY A 355 16.08 3.09 -31.14
CA GLY A 355 17.02 2.07 -30.70
C GLY A 355 18.34 1.97 -31.45
N ASP A 356 18.39 2.48 -32.72
CA ASP A 356 19.60 2.54 -33.52
C ASP A 356 20.26 3.93 -33.54
N LEU A 357 19.70 4.90 -32.78
CA LEU A 357 20.20 6.27 -32.74
C LEU A 357 21.05 6.52 -31.49
N PRO A 358 22.13 7.27 -31.59
CA PRO A 358 22.84 7.74 -30.42
C PRO A 358 21.98 8.80 -29.69
N LEU A 359 21.47 8.46 -28.53
CA LEU A 359 20.71 9.39 -27.68
C LEU A 359 21.64 10.11 -26.71
N ASN A 360 21.36 11.37 -26.41
CA ASN A 360 22.08 12.14 -25.37
C ASN A 360 21.68 11.68 -23.96
N ALA A 361 20.43 11.24 -23.79
CA ALA A 361 19.89 10.74 -22.55
C ALA A 361 18.96 9.53 -22.82
N PRO A 362 18.80 8.61 -21.82
CA PRO A 362 17.96 7.45 -22.01
C PRO A 362 16.48 7.84 -22.14
N ILE A 363 15.72 7.05 -22.91
CA ILE A 363 14.26 7.13 -22.90
C ILE A 363 13.74 6.67 -21.53
N VAL A 364 12.81 7.43 -20.97
CA VAL A 364 12.23 7.21 -19.62
C VAL A 364 10.73 6.98 -19.64
N GLY A 365 10.07 7.11 -20.79
CA GLY A 365 8.64 6.88 -20.90
C GLY A 365 8.14 6.89 -22.34
N LEU A 366 6.89 6.40 -22.50
CA LEU A 366 6.15 6.49 -23.76
C LEU A 366 4.69 6.79 -23.48
N ALA A 367 4.02 7.43 -24.45
CA ALA A 367 2.59 7.68 -24.45
C ALA A 367 2.00 7.38 -25.82
N ALA A 368 0.85 6.69 -25.85
CA ALA A 368 0.14 6.44 -27.11
C ALA A 368 -0.68 7.68 -27.52
N ASP A 369 -0.74 7.96 -28.80
CA ASP A 369 -1.69 8.90 -29.40
C ASP A 369 -2.94 8.15 -29.84
N SER A 370 -4.01 8.27 -29.08
CA SER A 370 -5.28 7.60 -29.39
C SER A 370 -5.95 8.13 -30.68
N ALA A 371 -5.55 9.33 -31.15
CA ALA A 371 -6.14 9.94 -32.34
C ALA A 371 -5.51 9.43 -33.63
N SER A 372 -4.19 9.23 -33.66
CA SER A 372 -3.45 8.76 -34.82
C SER A 372 -3.11 7.27 -34.76
N GLY A 373 -3.07 6.68 -33.58
CA GLY A 373 -2.52 5.36 -33.33
C GLY A 373 -0.99 5.33 -33.21
N GLY A 374 -0.34 6.50 -33.34
CA GLY A 374 1.08 6.71 -33.12
C GLY A 374 1.45 6.83 -31.63
N TYR A 375 2.68 7.30 -31.36
CA TYR A 375 3.17 7.45 -29.97
C TYR A 375 4.33 8.43 -29.87
N TRP A 376 4.55 8.90 -28.65
CA TRP A 376 5.71 9.71 -28.28
C TRP A 376 6.61 8.94 -27.33
N LEU A 377 7.93 9.10 -27.50
CA LEU A 377 8.93 8.71 -26.52
C LEU A 377 9.48 9.98 -25.86
N VAL A 378 9.73 9.94 -24.58
CA VAL A 378 10.35 11.02 -23.82
C VAL A 378 11.71 10.56 -23.28
N ALA A 379 12.77 11.34 -23.53
CA ALA A 379 14.08 11.14 -22.97
C ALA A 379 14.24 11.88 -21.63
N ALA A 380 15.21 11.46 -20.82
CA ALA A 380 15.46 12.04 -19.49
C ALA A 380 15.95 13.51 -19.53
N ASP A 381 16.40 13.98 -20.68
CA ASP A 381 16.80 15.38 -20.93
C ASP A 381 15.67 16.25 -21.50
N GLY A 382 14.43 15.74 -21.53
CA GLY A 382 13.26 16.44 -22.08
C GLY A 382 13.07 16.28 -23.58
N GLY A 383 13.95 15.54 -24.27
CA GLY A 383 13.82 15.23 -25.69
C GLY A 383 12.56 14.41 -25.98
N ILE A 384 11.79 14.81 -26.99
CA ILE A 384 10.57 14.13 -27.46
C ILE A 384 10.79 13.57 -28.86
N PHE A 385 10.45 12.30 -29.07
CA PHE A 385 10.45 11.63 -30.35
C PHE A 385 9.01 11.24 -30.68
N ALA A 386 8.46 11.77 -31.77
CA ALA A 386 7.09 11.52 -32.22
C ALA A 386 7.11 10.54 -33.42
N PHE A 387 6.35 9.45 -33.29
CA PHE A 387 6.21 8.42 -34.33
C PHE A 387 4.74 8.34 -34.73
N ASP A 388 4.42 8.80 -35.93
CA ASP A 388 3.05 8.95 -36.46
C ASP A 388 2.09 9.68 -35.48
N ALA A 389 2.68 10.56 -34.66
CA ALA A 389 2.01 11.43 -33.71
C ALA A 389 2.46 12.88 -33.93
N ALA A 390 1.59 13.85 -33.60
CA ALA A 390 1.92 15.25 -33.78
C ALA A 390 3.03 15.69 -32.78
N PHE A 391 4.05 16.38 -33.28
CA PHE A 391 5.09 16.95 -32.42
C PHE A 391 4.66 18.31 -31.87
N TYR A 392 4.65 18.48 -30.56
CA TYR A 392 4.23 19.71 -29.89
C TYR A 392 5.38 20.50 -29.26
N GLY A 393 6.62 20.03 -29.35
CA GLY A 393 7.82 20.62 -28.78
C GLY A 393 8.57 19.69 -27.83
N ALA A 394 9.79 20.09 -27.49
CA ALA A 394 10.67 19.45 -26.50
C ALA A 394 11.42 20.52 -25.72
N ASP A 395 11.97 20.21 -24.54
CA ASP A 395 12.79 21.11 -23.72
C ASP A 395 14.27 21.00 -24.05
#